data_7d4b26b58461e61e7d74920be7c8654f
#
_entry.id   7d4b26b58461e61e7d74920be7c8654f
#
_cell.length_a   1.000
_cell.length_b   1.000
_cell.length_c   1.000
_cell.angle_alpha   90.00
_cell.angle_beta   90.00
_cell.angle_gamma   90.00
#
_symmetry.space_group_name_H-M   'P 1'
#
loop_
_entity.id
_entity.type
_entity.pdbx_description
1 polymer ?
#
loop_
_entity_poly.entity_id
_entity_poly.type
_entity_poly.pdbx_seq_one_letter_code
_entity_poly.pdbx_strand_id
1 'polypeptide(L)' 'MDIKEIFWSNVFWHIEQKGLSPRDVVGRTHREAKKGCLNVSLNEVARIACKLDVDDYTILFEEVW' A
#
# COMPACT_ATOMS: atom_id res chain seq x y z
N MET A 1 8.34 4.98 13.75
CA MET A 1 8.00 4.98 12.32
C MET A 1 6.54 5.38 12.15
N ASP A 2 6.26 6.24 11.18
CA ASP A 2 4.91 6.72 10.89
C ASP A 2 4.05 5.59 10.32
N ILE A 3 2.78 5.53 10.70
CA ILE A 3 1.85 4.50 10.21
C ILE A 3 1.72 4.57 8.67
N LYS A 4 1.84 5.74 8.08
CA LYS A 4 1.81 5.89 6.62
C LYS A 4 2.99 5.19 5.96
N GLU A 5 4.16 5.32 6.56
CA GLU A 5 5.36 4.64 6.05
C GLU A 5 5.22 3.13 6.14
N ILE A 6 4.69 2.65 7.24
CA ILE A 6 4.44 1.22 7.44
C ILE A 6 3.47 0.70 6.38
N PHE A 7 2.35 1.41 6.21
CA PHE A 7 1.33 1.03 5.23
C PHE A 7 1.91 0.98 3.82
N TRP A 8 2.57 2.05 3.38
CA TRP A 8 3.10 2.11 2.02
C TRP A 8 4.23 1.12 1.78
N SER A 9 5.06 0.87 2.78
CA SER A 9 6.11 -0.15 2.67
C SER A 9 5.51 -1.53 2.41
N ASN A 10 4.44 -1.87 3.14
CA ASN A 10 3.75 -3.13 2.94
C ASN A 10 3.07 -3.20 1.57
N VAL A 11 2.41 -2.10 1.16
CA VAL A 11 1.74 -2.04 -0.14
C VAL A 11 2.75 -2.28 -1.27
N PHE A 12 3.87 -1.58 -1.25
CA PHE A 12 4.87 -1.72 -2.30
C PHE A 12 5.57 -3.07 -2.27
N TRP A 13 5.71 -3.67 -1.09
CA TRP A 13 6.22 -5.03 -0.98
C TRP A 13 5.30 -6.01 -1.73
N HIS A 14 3.99 -5.91 -1.49
CA HIS A 14 3.02 -6.76 -2.20
C HIS A 14 3.00 -6.51 -3.70
N ILE A 15 3.09 -5.24 -4.10
CA ILE A 15 3.15 -4.87 -5.53
C ILE A 15 4.34 -5.58 -6.19
N GLU A 16 5.49 -5.53 -5.55
CA GLU A 16 6.71 -6.13 -6.07
C GLU A 16 6.61 -7.65 -6.12
N GLN A 17 6.13 -8.27 -5.04
CA GLN A 17 6.00 -9.71 -4.95
C GLN A 17 5.04 -10.28 -5.99
N LYS A 18 3.99 -9.53 -6.31
CA LYS A 18 2.95 -9.99 -7.24
C LYS A 18 3.19 -9.50 -8.67
N GLY A 19 4.25 -8.76 -8.92
CA GLY A 19 4.58 -8.24 -10.23
C GLY A 19 3.56 -7.25 -10.78
N LEU A 20 2.92 -6.49 -9.90
CA LEU A 20 1.88 -5.54 -10.28
C LEU A 20 2.50 -4.17 -10.58
N SER A 21 1.75 -3.35 -11.31
CA SER A 21 2.14 -1.97 -11.56
C SER A 21 1.72 -1.07 -10.39
N PRO A 22 2.63 -0.28 -9.80
CA PRO A 22 2.26 0.67 -8.77
C PRO A 22 1.15 1.62 -9.22
N ARG A 23 1.18 2.04 -10.47
CA ARG A 23 0.16 2.94 -11.01
C ARG A 23 -1.20 2.28 -11.05
N ASP A 24 -1.29 1.00 -11.37
CA ASP A 24 -2.55 0.26 -11.42
C ASP A 24 -3.14 0.06 -10.03
N VAL A 25 -2.30 -0.13 -9.03
CA VAL A 25 -2.75 -0.35 -7.66
C VAL A 25 -3.06 0.96 -6.94
N VAL A 26 -2.15 1.91 -7.00
CA VAL A 26 -2.25 3.16 -6.24
C VAL A 26 -2.90 4.28 -7.05
N GLY A 27 -2.59 4.37 -8.33
CA GLY A 27 -3.09 5.45 -9.18
C GLY A 27 -2.03 6.51 -9.43
N ARG A 28 -2.49 7.72 -9.76
CA ARG A 28 -1.62 8.83 -10.16
C ARG A 28 -0.59 9.23 -9.11
N THR A 29 -0.92 9.01 -7.83
CA THR A 29 -0.08 9.44 -6.71
C THR A 29 0.92 8.37 -6.29
N HIS A 30 1.13 7.34 -7.12
CA HIS A 30 2.01 6.23 -6.75
C HIS A 30 3.43 6.66 -6.43
N ARG A 31 3.93 7.72 -7.06
CA ARG A 31 5.28 8.24 -6.78
C ARG A 31 5.37 8.85 -5.39
N GLU A 32 4.34 9.58 -4.99
CA GLU A 32 4.27 10.17 -3.65
C GLU A 32 4.07 9.10 -2.59
N ALA A 33 3.25 8.11 -2.91
CA ALA A 33 3.04 6.96 -2.04
C ALA A 33 4.35 6.20 -1.80
N LYS A 34 5.19 6.08 -2.82
CA LYS A 34 6.49 5.42 -2.71
C LYS A 34 7.39 6.08 -1.68
N LYS A 35 7.25 7.38 -1.49
CA LYS A 35 8.00 8.12 -0.48
C LYS A 35 7.49 7.86 0.94
N GLY A 36 6.33 7.23 1.08
CA GLY A 36 5.74 6.89 2.37
C GLY A 36 5.06 8.05 3.08
N CYS A 37 4.83 9.16 2.38
CA CYS A 37 4.29 10.37 3.00
C CYS A 37 2.83 10.66 2.62
N LEU A 38 2.29 9.94 1.65
CA LEU A 38 0.96 10.21 1.15
C LEU A 38 -0.11 9.75 2.15
N ASN A 39 -1.05 10.66 2.46
CA ASN A 39 -2.20 10.30 3.28
C ASN A 39 -3.12 9.36 2.52
N VAL A 40 -3.75 8.45 3.23
CA VAL A 40 -4.66 7.48 2.65
C VAL A 40 -5.93 7.41 3.49
N SER A 41 -7.08 7.40 2.83
CA SER A 41 -8.36 7.23 3.51
C SER A 41 -8.62 5.75 3.78
N LEU A 42 -9.54 5.46 4.68
CA LEU A 42 -9.94 4.08 4.96
C LEU A 42 -10.52 3.40 3.71
N ASN A 43 -11.26 4.15 2.90
CA ASN A 43 -11.79 3.62 1.64
C ASN A 43 -10.66 3.25 0.67
N GLU A 44 -9.61 4.06 0.62
CA GLU A 44 -8.45 3.76 -0.21
C GLU A 44 -7.70 2.53 0.29
N VAL A 45 -7.59 2.35 1.59
CA VAL A 45 -6.99 1.15 2.17
C VAL A 45 -7.73 -0.09 1.67
N ALA A 46 -9.07 -0.06 1.76
CA ALA A 46 -9.89 -1.18 1.31
C ALA A 46 -9.73 -1.45 -0.19
N ARG A 47 -9.71 -0.37 -0.98
CA ARG A 47 -9.55 -0.47 -2.44
C ARG A 47 -8.17 -1.07 -2.81
N ILE A 48 -7.13 -0.60 -2.16
CA ILE A 48 -5.77 -1.09 -2.41
C ILE A 48 -5.65 -2.56 -2.00
N ALA A 49 -6.18 -2.92 -0.84
CA ALA A 49 -6.18 -4.30 -0.39
C ALA A 49 -6.88 -5.22 -1.39
N CYS A 50 -8.01 -4.76 -1.93
CA CYS A 50 -8.74 -5.50 -2.95
C CYS A 50 -7.90 -5.70 -4.22
N LYS A 51 -7.21 -4.65 -4.66
CA LYS A 51 -6.34 -4.71 -5.83
C LYS A 51 -5.15 -5.64 -5.62
N LEU A 52 -4.68 -5.73 -4.39
CA LEU A 52 -3.57 -6.62 -4.02
C LEU A 52 -4.02 -8.06 -3.74
N ASP A 53 -5.33 -8.30 -3.77
CA ASP A 53 -5.92 -9.60 -3.40
C ASP A 53 -5.56 -9.99 -1.97
N VAL A 54 -5.63 -9.02 -1.08
CA VAL A 54 -5.37 -9.20 0.35
C VAL A 54 -6.71 -9.23 1.08
N ASP A 55 -7.04 -10.37 1.69
CA ASP A 55 -8.29 -10.55 2.42
C ASP A 55 -8.30 -9.81 3.75
N ASP A 56 -7.17 -9.79 4.42
CA ASP A 56 -7.03 -9.14 5.72
C ASP A 56 -6.14 -7.90 5.57
N TYR A 57 -6.77 -6.74 5.42
CA TYR A 57 -6.04 -5.49 5.22
C TYR A 57 -5.17 -5.09 6.43
N THR A 58 -5.37 -5.71 7.60
CA THR A 58 -4.54 -5.40 8.77
C THR A 58 -3.08 -5.77 8.55
N ILE A 59 -2.80 -6.72 7.67
CA ILE A 59 -1.42 -7.10 7.36
C ILE A 59 -0.64 -5.96 6.70
N LEU A 60 -1.35 -4.99 6.12
CA LEU A 60 -0.72 -3.82 5.51
C LEU A 60 -0.20 -2.82 6.55
N PHE A 61 -0.52 -3.04 7.81
CA PHE A 61 -0.10 -2.17 8.92
C PHE A 61 0.86 -2.86 9.87
N GLU A 62 1.38 -4.01 9.51
CA GLU A 62 2.34 -4.74 10.32
C GLU A 62 3.77 -4.29 10.03
N GLU A 63 4.54 -4.05 11.09
CA GLU A 63 5.96 -3.81 10.94
C GLU A 63 6.65 -5.15 10.73
N VAL A 64 7.33 -5.30 9.60
CA VAL A 64 7.98 -6.57 9.24
C VAL A 64 9.49 -6.43 9.15
N TRP A 65 10.02 -5.27 9.52
CA TRP A 65 11.47 -5.00 9.48
C TRP A 65 12.01 -4.45 10.79
#